data_d2153d7c317c7c293f10df2bf734ccb5
#
_entry.id   d2153d7c317c7c293f10df2bf734ccb5
#
_cell.length_a   1.000
_cell.length_b   1.000
_cell.length_c   1.000
_cell.angle_alpha   90.00
_cell.angle_beta   90.00
_cell.angle_gamma   90.00
#
_symmetry.space_group_name_H-M   'P 1'
#
loop_
_entity.id
_entity.type
_entity.pdbx_description
1 polymer ?
#
loop_
_entity_poly.entity_id
_entity_poly.type
_entity_poly.pdbx_seq_one_letter_code
_entity_poly.pdbx_strand_id
1 'polypeptide(L)'
;MWTGAGLAALFALTAVAWAVSSGGPGPAEQPAAKAPAVAASQTTGQAPAAKEAAPPTSQGSGDGPKNLLANASFESGTQGWSPIGGSQITRSTDSTEGGWSLRIQADPEGDAPVGITVPAATITKAGGRYHTNAWAKPSTPGATMTIGLREYQDGQPIPGSNTLGWTVEKTGWRRFGAIHVAGQSGSRLALEITARDLPPDGYLDVDDVVLHILGN
;
A
#
# COMPACT_ATOMS: atom_id res chain seq x y z
N MET A 1 -42.52 -37.18 -0.41
CA MET A 1 -42.94 -36.24 -1.47
C MET A 1 -42.80 -34.82 -0.91
N TRP A 2 -41.76 -34.15 -1.28
CA TRP A 2 -41.57 -32.71 -0.92
C TRP A 2 -41.16 -31.99 -2.20
N THR A 3 -42.04 -31.13 -2.70
CA THR A 3 -41.83 -30.28 -3.86
C THR A 3 -41.19 -28.98 -3.41
N GLY A 4 -39.94 -28.76 -3.74
CA GLY A 4 -39.22 -27.48 -3.50
C GLY A 4 -39.39 -26.57 -4.71
N ALA A 5 -40.04 -25.41 -4.49
CA ALA A 5 -40.13 -24.32 -5.48
C ALA A 5 -38.86 -23.50 -5.49
N GLY A 6 -38.20 -23.45 -6.67
CA GLY A 6 -37.04 -22.60 -6.87
C GLY A 6 -37.46 -21.14 -7.13
N LEU A 7 -36.87 -20.22 -6.40
CA LEU A 7 -36.96 -18.77 -6.63
C LEU A 7 -35.79 -18.35 -7.52
N ALA A 8 -36.08 -17.99 -8.78
CA ALA A 8 -35.11 -17.38 -9.68
C ALA A 8 -35.11 -15.86 -9.45
N ALA A 9 -33.98 -15.32 -8.93
CA ALA A 9 -33.77 -13.87 -8.83
C ALA A 9 -33.22 -13.33 -10.15
N LEU A 10 -34.03 -12.53 -10.84
CA LEU A 10 -33.61 -11.75 -12.01
C LEU A 10 -32.81 -10.55 -11.53
N PHE A 11 -31.54 -10.46 -11.91
CA PHE A 11 -30.77 -9.20 -11.80
C PHE A 11 -30.95 -8.39 -13.08
N ALA A 12 -31.63 -7.24 -12.98
CA ALA A 12 -31.73 -6.26 -14.03
C ALA A 12 -30.46 -5.42 -14.07
N LEU A 13 -29.69 -5.53 -15.17
CA LEU A 13 -28.61 -4.60 -15.49
C LEU A 13 -29.20 -3.29 -16.01
N THR A 14 -29.07 -2.20 -15.28
CA THR A 14 -29.30 -0.84 -15.76
C THR A 14 -28.01 -0.29 -16.36
N ALA A 15 -27.94 -0.22 -17.68
CA ALA A 15 -26.91 0.50 -18.42
C ALA A 15 -27.20 2.00 -18.38
N VAL A 16 -26.33 2.77 -17.75
CA VAL A 16 -26.36 4.25 -17.82
C VAL A 16 -25.52 4.68 -19.01
N ALA A 17 -26.18 5.20 -20.04
CA ALA A 17 -25.54 5.79 -21.19
C ALA A 17 -25.17 7.25 -20.89
N TRP A 18 -23.89 7.59 -20.97
CA TRP A 18 -23.40 8.97 -20.89
C TRP A 18 -23.42 9.57 -22.30
N ALA A 19 -24.23 10.61 -22.51
CA ALA A 19 -24.27 11.41 -23.73
C ALA A 19 -23.08 12.39 -23.71
N VAL A 20 -22.20 12.26 -24.72
CA VAL A 20 -21.14 13.22 -25.00
C VAL A 20 -21.74 14.41 -25.71
N SER A 21 -21.79 15.57 -25.06
CA SER A 21 -22.13 16.86 -25.69
C SER A 21 -20.85 17.53 -26.17
N SER A 22 -20.66 17.56 -27.50
CA SER A 22 -19.63 18.32 -28.18
C SER A 22 -20.12 19.72 -28.45
N GLY A 23 -19.57 20.73 -27.79
CA GLY A 23 -19.82 22.14 -28.08
C GLY A 23 -18.55 22.93 -27.78
N GLY A 24 -17.74 23.20 -28.80
CA GLY A 24 -16.64 24.14 -28.72
C GLY A 24 -17.07 25.58 -28.96
N PRO A 25 -16.34 26.54 -28.47
CA PRO A 25 -16.04 27.71 -29.28
C PRO A 25 -14.53 28.00 -29.42
N GLY A 26 -14.20 28.61 -30.51
CA GLY A 26 -12.94 28.84 -31.14
C GLY A 26 -11.92 29.74 -30.40
N PRO A 27 -10.77 29.95 -31.06
CA PRO A 27 -9.56 30.47 -30.43
C PRO A 27 -9.60 31.99 -30.26
N ALA A 28 -9.36 32.45 -29.05
CA ALA A 28 -9.09 33.87 -28.79
C ALA A 28 -7.57 34.13 -28.91
N GLU A 29 -7.28 35.10 -29.69
CA GLU A 29 -5.99 35.68 -30.03
C GLU A 29 -5.25 36.22 -28.82
N GLN A 30 -4.01 35.78 -28.60
CA GLN A 30 -3.16 36.16 -27.49
C GLN A 30 -2.19 37.27 -27.97
N PRO A 31 -2.16 38.45 -27.35
CA PRO A 31 -1.17 39.46 -27.67
C PRO A 31 0.21 39.12 -27.09
N ALA A 32 1.21 39.25 -27.95
CA ALA A 32 2.61 39.06 -27.61
C ALA A 32 3.10 40.07 -26.55
N ALA A 33 3.54 39.58 -25.40
CA ALA A 33 4.24 40.34 -24.39
C ALA A 33 5.75 40.13 -24.52
N LYS A 34 6.42 41.24 -24.66
CA LYS A 34 7.84 41.49 -24.86
C LYS A 34 8.65 41.06 -23.61
N ALA A 35 9.62 40.21 -23.78
CA ALA A 35 10.55 39.80 -22.75
C ALA A 35 11.56 40.92 -22.37
N PRO A 36 11.84 41.17 -21.10
CA PRO A 36 13.06 41.86 -20.70
C PRO A 36 14.22 40.87 -20.48
N ALA A 37 15.32 41.14 -21.12
CA ALA A 37 16.60 40.49 -20.91
C ALA A 37 17.10 40.82 -19.47
N VAL A 38 17.38 39.78 -18.67
CA VAL A 38 18.09 39.93 -17.38
C VAL A 38 19.37 39.14 -17.46
N ALA A 39 20.45 39.86 -17.12
CA ALA A 39 21.84 39.45 -17.18
C ALA A 39 22.13 38.20 -16.31
N ALA A 40 22.92 37.30 -16.87
CA ALA A 40 23.48 36.15 -16.18
C ALA A 40 24.55 36.63 -15.17
N SER A 41 24.28 36.45 -13.88
CA SER A 41 25.31 36.44 -12.83
C SER A 41 25.66 34.99 -12.56
N GLN A 42 26.82 34.56 -13.04
CA GLN A 42 27.43 33.27 -12.69
C GLN A 42 27.94 33.35 -11.25
N THR A 43 27.22 32.74 -10.31
CA THR A 43 27.75 32.45 -8.98
C THR A 43 28.28 31.02 -9.03
N THR A 44 29.59 30.86 -9.06
CA THR A 44 30.30 29.62 -8.84
C THR A 44 30.09 29.20 -7.38
N GLY A 45 28.99 28.47 -7.14
CA GLY A 45 28.71 27.77 -5.90
C GLY A 45 29.32 26.36 -5.99
N GLN A 46 30.39 26.15 -5.24
CA GLN A 46 31.04 24.88 -5.02
C GLN A 46 30.03 23.90 -4.44
N ALA A 47 29.75 22.81 -5.17
CA ALA A 47 28.87 21.74 -4.71
C ALA A 47 29.44 21.13 -3.42
N PRO A 48 28.63 20.92 -2.36
CA PRO A 48 29.08 20.16 -1.21
C PRO A 48 29.37 18.72 -1.65
N ALA A 49 30.55 18.24 -1.28
CA ALA A 49 31.01 16.87 -1.54
C ALA A 49 29.90 15.87 -1.13
N ALA A 50 29.46 15.07 -2.10
CA ALA A 50 28.58 13.95 -1.85
C ALA A 50 29.24 13.05 -0.81
N LYS A 51 28.65 12.99 0.37
CA LYS A 51 29.01 12.04 1.40
C LYS A 51 28.75 10.66 0.80
N GLU A 52 29.81 9.92 0.57
CA GLU A 52 29.80 8.54 0.05
C GLU A 52 28.77 7.74 0.87
N ALA A 53 27.71 7.28 0.19
CA ALA A 53 26.69 6.46 0.80
C ALA A 53 27.36 5.20 1.32
N ALA A 54 27.32 4.99 2.63
CA ALA A 54 27.75 3.76 3.23
C ALA A 54 27.03 2.58 2.55
N PRO A 55 27.70 1.45 2.29
CA PRO A 55 27.04 0.28 1.70
C PRO A 55 25.86 -0.13 2.57
N PRO A 56 24.77 -0.62 1.97
CA PRO A 56 23.58 -0.99 2.73
C PRO A 56 24.00 -2.01 3.78
N THR A 57 23.79 -1.63 5.05
CA THR A 57 24.05 -2.49 6.18
C THR A 57 23.14 -3.70 6.02
N SER A 58 23.74 -4.85 5.80
CA SER A 58 23.06 -6.15 5.71
C SER A 58 22.07 -6.25 6.85
N GLN A 59 20.82 -6.49 6.53
CA GLN A 59 19.78 -6.87 7.50
C GLN A 59 20.37 -7.95 8.40
N GLY A 60 20.35 -7.70 9.70
CA GLY A 60 21.04 -8.50 10.71
C GLY A 60 20.83 -9.99 10.52
N SER A 61 21.94 -10.70 10.43
CA SER A 61 22.02 -12.16 10.55
C SER A 61 21.74 -12.56 12.01
N GLY A 62 20.50 -12.33 12.44
CA GLY A 62 19.99 -12.92 13.68
C GLY A 62 19.38 -14.27 13.33
N ASP A 63 19.55 -15.26 14.21
CA ASP A 63 18.94 -16.61 14.13
C ASP A 63 17.40 -16.62 14.15
N GLY A 64 16.76 -15.52 13.84
CA GLY A 64 15.32 -15.37 13.74
C GLY A 64 14.76 -15.93 12.42
N PRO A 65 13.45 -16.24 12.37
CA PRO A 65 12.82 -16.71 11.15
C PRO A 65 12.98 -15.67 10.04
N LYS A 66 13.38 -16.15 8.85
CA LYS A 66 13.62 -15.30 7.66
C LYS A 66 12.36 -14.52 7.30
N ASN A 67 12.49 -13.20 7.16
CA ASN A 67 11.44 -12.37 6.59
C ASN A 67 11.25 -12.70 5.10
N LEU A 68 10.01 -12.98 4.70
CA LEU A 68 9.64 -13.35 3.33
C LEU A 68 9.34 -12.12 2.46
N LEU A 69 9.39 -10.92 3.03
CA LEU A 69 9.18 -9.66 2.33
C LEU A 69 10.52 -8.99 2.02
N ALA A 70 10.63 -8.45 0.82
CA ALA A 70 11.75 -7.60 0.46
C ALA A 70 11.50 -6.16 0.93
N ASN A 71 12.58 -5.45 1.29
CA ASN A 71 12.55 -4.03 1.65
C ASN A 71 11.48 -3.68 2.71
N ALA A 72 11.37 -4.49 3.73
CA ALA A 72 10.30 -4.44 4.73
C ALA A 72 10.50 -3.34 5.81
N SER A 73 11.69 -2.76 5.87
CA SER A 73 12.06 -1.64 6.76
C SER A 73 12.12 -0.28 6.05
N PHE A 74 11.87 -0.26 4.73
CA PHE A 74 11.86 0.94 3.87
C PHE A 74 13.15 1.76 3.82
N GLU A 75 14.24 1.28 4.39
CA GLU A 75 15.53 1.97 4.41
C GLU A 75 16.13 2.16 3.01
N SER A 76 15.80 1.28 2.07
CA SER A 76 16.28 1.32 0.68
C SER A 76 15.29 1.97 -0.30
N GLY A 77 14.17 2.52 0.16
CA GLY A 77 13.13 3.11 -0.68
C GLY A 77 11.79 2.38 -0.59
N THR A 78 10.97 2.46 -1.64
CA THR A 78 9.63 1.84 -1.68
C THR A 78 9.52 0.67 -2.65
N GLN A 79 10.64 0.19 -3.19
CA GLN A 79 10.67 -0.85 -4.21
C GLN A 79 10.02 -2.15 -3.71
N GLY A 80 9.21 -2.76 -4.58
CA GLY A 80 8.46 -3.97 -4.29
C GLY A 80 7.09 -3.74 -3.65
N TRP A 81 6.82 -2.53 -3.15
CA TRP A 81 5.53 -2.14 -2.59
C TRP A 81 4.70 -1.40 -3.62
N SER A 82 3.44 -1.74 -3.71
CA SER A 82 2.48 -1.14 -4.66
C SER A 82 1.30 -0.53 -3.90
N PRO A 83 0.86 0.68 -4.28
CA PRO A 83 -0.32 1.29 -3.68
C PRO A 83 -1.61 0.58 -4.09
N ILE A 84 -2.63 0.65 -3.23
CA ILE A 84 -3.99 0.15 -3.46
C ILE A 84 -4.95 1.35 -3.46
N GLY A 85 -6.01 1.29 -4.26
CA GLY A 85 -7.13 2.23 -4.19
C GLY A 85 -6.79 3.67 -4.57
N GLY A 86 -5.84 3.89 -5.50
CA GLY A 86 -5.44 5.26 -5.90
C GLY A 86 -4.47 5.93 -4.91
N SER A 87 -4.06 5.23 -3.86
CA SER A 87 -3.11 5.75 -2.86
C SER A 87 -1.78 6.15 -3.50
N GLN A 88 -1.11 7.13 -2.89
CA GLN A 88 0.29 7.48 -3.19
C GLN A 88 1.19 6.97 -2.09
N ILE A 89 2.39 6.48 -2.45
CA ILE A 89 3.38 6.01 -1.48
C ILE A 89 4.65 6.84 -1.58
N THR A 90 5.14 7.26 -0.43
CA THR A 90 6.39 8.02 -0.27
C THR A 90 7.14 7.51 0.97
N ARG A 91 8.38 7.93 1.15
CA ARG A 91 9.10 7.69 2.41
C ARG A 91 8.84 8.82 3.40
N SER A 92 8.80 8.46 4.68
CA SER A 92 8.68 9.37 5.81
C SER A 92 9.86 9.17 6.76
N THR A 93 10.32 10.23 7.40
CA THR A 93 11.34 10.17 8.47
C THR A 93 10.75 9.88 9.85
N ASP A 94 9.44 9.82 9.96
CA ASP A 94 8.74 9.38 11.16
C ASP A 94 8.70 7.84 11.15
N SER A 95 9.62 7.18 11.83
CA SER A 95 9.84 5.73 11.81
C SER A 95 9.90 5.16 13.24
N THR A 96 9.73 3.85 13.38
CA THR A 96 9.91 3.11 14.64
C THR A 96 11.34 2.61 14.79
N GLU A 97 11.94 2.18 13.69
CA GLU A 97 13.34 1.74 13.62
C GLU A 97 14.02 2.38 12.41
N GLY A 98 15.35 2.48 12.45
CA GLY A 98 16.12 3.07 11.36
C GLY A 98 15.83 4.56 11.16
N GLY A 99 15.80 4.99 9.91
CA GLY A 99 15.59 6.38 9.54
C GLY A 99 14.35 6.63 8.69
N TRP A 100 13.66 5.56 8.26
CA TRP A 100 12.60 5.68 7.27
C TRP A 100 11.45 4.71 7.51
N SER A 101 10.24 5.20 7.27
CA SER A 101 9.01 4.42 7.14
C SER A 101 8.38 4.65 5.77
N LEU A 102 7.33 3.90 5.45
CA LEU A 102 6.50 4.11 4.27
C LEU A 102 5.27 4.94 4.66
N ARG A 103 5.06 6.08 4.00
CA ARG A 103 3.83 6.86 4.10
C ARG A 103 2.90 6.53 2.93
N ILE A 104 1.67 6.21 3.26
CA ILE A 104 0.58 5.94 2.33
C ILE A 104 -0.41 7.08 2.47
N GLN A 105 -0.57 7.88 1.43
CA GLN A 105 -1.46 9.04 1.43
C GLN A 105 -2.76 8.71 0.69
N ALA A 106 -3.88 9.17 1.24
CA ALA A 106 -5.18 9.04 0.59
C ALA A 106 -5.20 9.84 -0.72
N ASP A 107 -5.93 9.33 -1.70
CA ASP A 107 -6.35 10.14 -2.84
C ASP A 107 -7.40 11.15 -2.32
N PRO A 108 -7.18 12.47 -2.46
CA PRO A 108 -8.11 13.46 -1.95
C PRO A 108 -9.50 13.39 -2.59
N GLU A 109 -9.62 12.79 -3.76
CA GLU A 109 -10.88 12.63 -4.50
C GLU A 109 -11.49 11.22 -4.34
N GLY A 110 -10.80 10.32 -3.62
CA GLY A 110 -11.17 8.91 -3.53
C GLY A 110 -11.86 8.51 -2.22
N ASP A 111 -13.01 7.84 -2.34
CA ASP A 111 -13.67 7.15 -1.20
C ASP A 111 -13.07 5.75 -0.93
N ALA A 112 -12.08 5.34 -1.71
CA ALA A 112 -11.48 4.02 -1.59
C ALA A 112 -10.57 3.93 -0.35
N PRO A 113 -10.44 2.74 0.27
CA PRO A 113 -9.47 2.55 1.33
C PRO A 113 -8.06 2.81 0.80
N VAL A 114 -7.26 3.54 1.57
CA VAL A 114 -5.84 3.70 1.28
C VAL A 114 -5.08 2.44 1.67
N GLY A 115 -4.06 2.08 0.92
CA GLY A 115 -3.32 0.87 1.28
C GLY A 115 -2.15 0.56 0.39
N ILE A 116 -1.48 -0.51 0.76
CA ILE A 116 -0.33 -1.08 0.07
C ILE A 116 -0.44 -2.59 -0.04
N THR A 117 0.20 -3.12 -1.05
CA THR A 117 0.40 -4.57 -1.21
C THR A 117 1.85 -4.87 -1.58
N VAL A 118 2.33 -6.04 -1.14
CA VAL A 118 3.64 -6.57 -1.49
C VAL A 118 3.55 -8.09 -1.66
N PRO A 119 4.10 -8.65 -2.75
CA PRO A 119 4.17 -10.08 -2.91
C PRO A 119 5.19 -10.71 -1.95
N ALA A 120 4.85 -11.83 -1.34
CA ALA A 120 5.77 -12.62 -0.54
C ALA A 120 6.67 -13.48 -1.41
N ALA A 121 7.94 -13.59 -1.04
CA ALA A 121 8.94 -14.42 -1.73
C ALA A 121 8.79 -15.90 -1.34
N THR A 122 7.58 -16.45 -1.42
CA THR A 122 7.32 -17.85 -1.06
C THR A 122 6.16 -18.45 -1.85
N ILE A 123 6.16 -19.77 -1.94
CA ILE A 123 5.07 -20.58 -2.44
C ILE A 123 4.49 -21.35 -1.26
N THR A 124 3.19 -21.38 -1.15
CA THR A 124 2.48 -21.98 -0.02
C THR A 124 2.49 -23.51 -0.04
N LYS A 125 2.30 -24.08 1.15
CA LYS A 125 1.85 -25.46 1.34
C LYS A 125 0.49 -25.42 2.01
N ALA A 126 -0.45 -26.25 1.58
CA ALA A 126 -1.76 -26.38 2.21
C ALA A 126 -1.61 -26.66 3.71
N GLY A 127 -2.34 -25.92 4.54
CA GLY A 127 -2.21 -25.97 6.00
C GLY A 127 -1.00 -25.22 6.58
N GLY A 128 -0.08 -24.74 5.74
CA GLY A 128 1.06 -23.93 6.18
C GLY A 128 0.59 -22.65 6.86
N ARG A 129 1.21 -22.32 8.00
CA ARG A 129 0.86 -21.15 8.81
C ARG A 129 1.85 -20.02 8.59
N TYR A 130 1.34 -18.85 8.30
CA TYR A 130 2.11 -17.64 8.03
C TYR A 130 1.71 -16.56 8.99
N HIS A 131 2.68 -15.91 9.63
CA HIS A 131 2.45 -14.80 10.54
C HIS A 131 3.01 -13.52 9.93
N THR A 132 2.19 -12.49 9.90
CA THR A 132 2.60 -11.15 9.53
C THR A 132 2.35 -10.18 10.66
N ASN A 133 3.20 -9.19 10.77
CA ASN A 133 2.97 -8.01 11.61
C ASN A 133 3.64 -6.78 10.99
N ALA A 134 3.18 -5.60 11.40
CA ALA A 134 3.73 -4.32 11.00
C ALA A 134 3.53 -3.32 12.13
N TRP A 135 4.39 -2.32 12.22
CA TRP A 135 4.08 -1.09 12.91
C TRP A 135 3.31 -0.18 11.98
N ALA A 136 2.28 0.47 12.50
CA ALA A 136 1.53 1.43 11.73
C ALA A 136 1.01 2.58 12.60
N LYS A 137 0.90 3.76 11.96
CA LYS A 137 0.52 5.02 12.61
C LYS A 137 -0.39 5.81 11.69
N PRO A 138 -1.70 5.87 11.95
CA PRO A 138 -2.59 6.73 11.19
C PRO A 138 -2.41 8.20 11.61
N SER A 139 -2.66 9.11 10.67
CA SER A 139 -2.59 10.56 10.89
C SER A 139 -3.65 11.07 11.85
N THR A 140 -4.78 10.36 11.95
CA THR A 140 -5.93 10.75 12.78
C THR A 140 -6.45 9.56 13.59
N PRO A 141 -7.03 9.81 14.78
CA PRO A 141 -7.76 8.77 15.50
C PRO A 141 -9.07 8.43 14.77
N GLY A 142 -9.61 7.24 15.04
CA GLY A 142 -10.85 6.74 14.42
C GLY A 142 -10.63 5.95 13.13
N ALA A 143 -9.43 6.00 12.53
CA ALA A 143 -9.14 5.20 11.35
C ALA A 143 -9.29 3.70 11.63
N THR A 144 -9.91 2.99 10.69
CA THR A 144 -10.00 1.52 10.70
C THR A 144 -8.89 0.94 9.84
N MET A 145 -7.94 0.29 10.48
CA MET A 145 -6.79 -0.34 9.81
C MET A 145 -7.02 -1.82 9.64
N THR A 146 -6.54 -2.39 8.53
CA THR A 146 -6.53 -3.82 8.32
C THR A 146 -5.14 -4.29 7.88
N ILE A 147 -4.75 -5.49 8.32
CA ILE A 147 -3.58 -6.22 7.83
C ILE A 147 -4.01 -7.65 7.52
N GLY A 148 -3.57 -8.18 6.39
CA GLY A 148 -3.94 -9.53 6.00
C GLY A 148 -3.05 -10.08 4.90
N LEU A 149 -3.16 -11.40 4.72
CA LEU A 149 -2.50 -12.12 3.65
C LEU A 149 -3.56 -12.61 2.67
N ARG A 150 -3.40 -12.19 1.42
CA ARG A 150 -4.21 -12.66 0.31
C ARG A 150 -3.47 -13.76 -0.44
N GLU A 151 -4.17 -14.85 -0.70
CA GLU A 151 -3.64 -15.99 -1.41
C GLU A 151 -4.07 -15.93 -2.89
N TYR A 152 -3.14 -16.24 -3.81
CA TYR A 152 -3.36 -16.20 -5.26
C TYR A 152 -2.94 -17.51 -5.91
N GLN A 153 -3.78 -18.02 -6.82
CA GLN A 153 -3.48 -19.12 -7.72
C GLN A 153 -3.60 -18.61 -9.16
N ASP A 154 -2.56 -18.78 -9.95
CA ASP A 154 -2.52 -18.35 -11.37
C ASP A 154 -2.95 -16.88 -11.58
N GLY A 155 -2.58 -16.02 -10.64
CA GLY A 155 -2.91 -14.59 -10.64
C GLY A 155 -4.32 -14.24 -10.17
N GLN A 156 -5.15 -15.25 -9.82
CA GLN A 156 -6.49 -15.05 -9.30
C GLN A 156 -6.52 -15.16 -7.77
N PRO A 157 -7.23 -14.28 -7.06
CA PRO A 157 -7.36 -14.40 -5.61
C PRO A 157 -8.17 -15.62 -5.21
N ILE A 158 -7.68 -16.35 -4.21
CA ILE A 158 -8.38 -17.49 -3.61
C ILE A 158 -9.31 -16.95 -2.52
N PRO A 159 -10.59 -17.35 -2.48
CA PRO A 159 -11.50 -17.00 -1.39
C PRO A 159 -11.00 -17.49 -0.03
N GLY A 160 -11.28 -16.72 1.04
CA GLY A 160 -10.92 -17.09 2.42
C GLY A 160 -9.61 -16.48 2.93
N SER A 161 -9.09 -15.45 2.28
CA SER A 161 -7.96 -14.67 2.80
C SER A 161 -8.28 -14.10 4.19
N ASN A 162 -7.40 -14.32 5.16
CA ASN A 162 -7.57 -13.79 6.50
C ASN A 162 -7.09 -12.34 6.55
N THR A 163 -8.04 -11.45 6.80
CA THR A 163 -7.78 -10.02 7.07
C THR A 163 -8.28 -9.72 8.47
N LEU A 164 -7.43 -9.14 9.31
CA LEU A 164 -7.83 -8.64 10.63
C LEU A 164 -7.86 -7.12 10.61
N GLY A 165 -8.89 -6.55 11.20
CA GLY A 165 -9.10 -5.11 11.27
C GLY A 165 -9.17 -4.61 12.71
N TRP A 166 -8.69 -3.38 12.92
CA TRP A 166 -8.74 -2.67 14.20
C TRP A 166 -9.10 -1.21 13.97
N THR A 167 -9.94 -0.68 14.84
CA THR A 167 -10.14 0.78 14.94
C THR A 167 -9.06 1.37 15.84
N VAL A 168 -8.39 2.39 15.38
CA VAL A 168 -7.30 3.04 16.11
C VAL A 168 -7.84 4.26 16.84
N GLU A 169 -7.96 4.17 18.16
CA GLU A 169 -8.53 5.25 19.00
C GLU A 169 -7.58 6.44 19.19
N LYS A 170 -6.26 6.25 19.00
CA LYS A 170 -5.24 7.27 19.25
C LYS A 170 -4.19 7.24 18.14
N THR A 171 -3.71 8.41 17.74
CA THR A 171 -2.53 8.52 16.88
C THR A 171 -1.29 8.05 17.63
N GLY A 172 -0.40 7.36 16.93
CA GLY A 172 0.84 6.82 17.46
C GLY A 172 1.16 5.46 16.86
N TRP A 173 2.41 5.10 16.91
CA TRP A 173 2.87 3.82 16.41
C TRP A 173 2.29 2.66 17.22
N ARG A 174 1.70 1.68 16.53
CA ARG A 174 1.17 0.45 17.12
C ARG A 174 1.51 -0.74 16.25
N ARG A 175 1.73 -1.87 16.88
CA ARG A 175 1.99 -3.12 16.18
C ARG A 175 0.69 -3.86 15.93
N PHE A 176 0.48 -4.28 14.69
CA PHE A 176 -0.65 -5.07 14.22
C PHE A 176 -0.14 -6.35 13.59
N GLY A 177 -0.92 -7.41 13.63
CA GLY A 177 -0.51 -8.67 13.04
C GLY A 177 -1.67 -9.61 12.76
N ALA A 178 -1.44 -10.56 11.86
CA ALA A 178 -2.40 -11.57 11.46
C ALA A 178 -1.70 -12.92 11.25
N ILE A 179 -2.46 -14.00 11.43
CA ILE A 179 -2.03 -15.35 11.06
C ILE A 179 -2.92 -15.81 9.92
N HIS A 180 -2.30 -16.29 8.86
CA HIS A 180 -2.97 -16.91 7.72
C HIS A 180 -2.62 -18.40 7.66
N VAL A 181 -3.63 -19.22 7.36
CA VAL A 181 -3.46 -20.64 7.08
C VAL A 181 -3.72 -20.83 5.58
N ALA A 182 -2.71 -21.26 4.84
CA ALA A 182 -2.83 -21.44 3.40
C ALA A 182 -3.83 -22.54 3.07
N GLY A 183 -4.76 -22.23 2.19
CA GLY A 183 -5.78 -23.17 1.73
C GLY A 183 -5.26 -24.17 0.70
N GLN A 184 -4.24 -23.79 -0.06
CA GLN A 184 -3.74 -24.60 -1.17
C GLN A 184 -2.20 -24.66 -1.18
N SER A 185 -1.67 -25.72 -1.79
CA SER A 185 -0.24 -25.81 -2.11
C SER A 185 0.03 -25.20 -3.48
N GLY A 186 1.16 -24.51 -3.62
CA GLY A 186 1.58 -23.93 -4.89
C GLY A 186 1.02 -22.52 -5.15
N SER A 187 0.20 -21.98 -4.27
CA SER A 187 -0.27 -20.60 -4.35
C SER A 187 0.82 -19.59 -3.91
N ARG A 188 0.57 -18.33 -4.17
CA ARG A 188 1.42 -17.21 -3.75
C ARG A 188 0.67 -16.35 -2.73
N LEU A 189 1.40 -15.76 -1.80
CA LEU A 189 0.86 -14.80 -0.85
C LEU A 189 1.21 -13.37 -1.26
N ALA A 190 0.29 -12.46 -1.01
CA ALA A 190 0.58 -11.04 -0.95
C ALA A 190 0.12 -10.49 0.41
N LEU A 191 0.94 -9.67 1.03
CA LEU A 191 0.54 -8.91 2.20
C LEU A 191 -0.23 -7.67 1.73
N GLU A 192 -1.34 -7.38 2.39
CA GLU A 192 -2.12 -6.17 2.21
C GLU A 192 -2.27 -5.44 3.55
N ILE A 193 -1.99 -4.14 3.54
CA ILE A 193 -2.24 -3.24 4.68
C ILE A 193 -3.10 -2.11 4.16
N THR A 194 -4.26 -1.88 4.76
CA THR A 194 -5.16 -0.81 4.35
C THR A 194 -5.66 0.00 5.55
N ALA A 195 -6.09 1.23 5.29
CA ALA A 195 -6.82 2.06 6.23
C ALA A 195 -8.07 2.66 5.59
N ARG A 196 -9.10 2.85 6.38
CA ARG A 196 -10.35 3.54 6.04
C ARG A 196 -10.60 4.63 7.07
N ASP A 197 -11.57 5.47 6.80
CA ASP A 197 -12.00 6.54 7.70
C ASP A 197 -10.88 7.56 7.97
N LEU A 198 -9.97 7.73 7.00
CA LEU A 198 -8.99 8.81 6.99
C LEU A 198 -9.60 10.05 6.32
N PRO A 199 -9.27 11.28 6.80
CA PRO A 199 -9.69 12.50 6.10
C PRO A 199 -8.99 12.63 4.73
N PRO A 200 -9.44 13.53 3.83
CA PRO A 200 -8.87 13.69 2.48
C PRO A 200 -7.35 13.87 2.44
N ASP A 201 -6.78 14.57 3.42
CA ASP A 201 -5.31 14.73 3.55
C ASP A 201 -4.68 13.71 4.51
N GLY A 202 -5.45 12.69 4.87
CA GLY A 202 -5.03 11.67 5.81
C GLY A 202 -3.97 10.74 5.22
N TYR A 203 -3.17 10.17 6.11
CA TYR A 203 -2.15 9.22 5.74
C TYR A 203 -2.02 8.10 6.78
N LEU A 204 -1.40 7.03 6.34
CA LEU A 204 -0.96 5.92 7.17
C LEU A 204 0.55 5.77 7.00
N ASP A 205 1.31 5.87 8.09
CA ASP A 205 2.72 5.47 8.10
C ASP A 205 2.82 4.00 8.51
N VAL A 206 3.69 3.24 7.82
CA VAL A 206 3.92 1.80 8.04
C VAL A 206 5.42 1.55 8.14
N ASP A 207 5.84 0.71 9.09
CA ASP A 207 7.24 0.40 9.31
C ASP A 207 7.45 -1.02 9.85
N ASP A 208 8.68 -1.53 9.74
CA ASP A 208 9.15 -2.81 10.28
C ASP A 208 8.16 -3.96 10.02
N VAL A 209 7.88 -4.18 8.73
CA VAL A 209 6.92 -5.20 8.29
C VAL A 209 7.58 -6.58 8.28
N VAL A 210 6.95 -7.55 8.89
CA VAL A 210 7.47 -8.92 8.97
C VAL A 210 6.45 -9.90 8.43
N LEU A 211 6.91 -10.85 7.64
CA LEU A 211 6.17 -12.04 7.24
C LEU A 211 7.08 -13.26 7.34
N HIS A 212 6.68 -14.26 8.10
CA HIS A 212 7.45 -15.50 8.25
C HIS A 212 6.54 -16.72 8.37
N ILE A 213 7.13 -17.90 8.16
CA ILE A 213 6.47 -19.19 8.34
C ILE A 213 6.53 -19.58 9.82
N LEU A 214 5.38 -19.92 10.40
CA LEU A 214 5.30 -20.44 11.78
C LEU A 214 5.54 -21.93 11.88
N GLY A 215 5.65 -22.63 10.76
CA GLY A 215 5.72 -24.09 10.68
C GLY A 215 4.41 -24.72 10.16
N ASN A 216 4.46 -26.01 9.98
CA ASN A 216 3.31 -26.86 9.59
C ASN A 216 2.77 -27.52 10.85
#